data_9d5673ab500a6768342de093d47936bc
#
_entry.id   9d5673ab500a6768342de093d47936bc
#
_cell.length_a   1.000
_cell.length_b   1.000
_cell.length_c   1.000
_cell.angle_alpha   90.00
_cell.angle_beta   90.00
_cell.angle_gamma   90.00
#
_symmetry.space_group_name_H-M   'P 1'
#
loop_
_entity.id
_entity.type
_entity.pdbx_description
1 polymer ?
#
loop_
_entity_poly.entity_id
_entity_poly.type
_entity_poly.pdbx_seq_one_letter_code
_entity_poly.pdbx_strand_id
1 'polypeptide(L)'
;MSDQSAPTKTISDFEATLAKADVAVATFEKDDKTFSHVARGYLRNYPTMIPALVLLLSIIAFSIIAPRFLGIGALSTVLKQVTVTGFVALAQTLVILTAGIDLSVGAILVVSSLIMGNLAVITGLPVGIAILIGLFFGGLMGFINGVLVARMKLPPFIVTLGTLSIFNALKLWYSQSESIRNVDIEAKAPFLLWFGKGFNFGGASISYGGITLILLAAVLWYVLN
;
A
#
# COMPACT_ATOMS: atom_id res chain seq x y z
N MET A 1 61.98 -9.34 -53.71
CA MET A 1 60.72 -8.99 -54.37
C MET A 1 59.86 -10.24 -54.36
N SER A 2 59.00 -10.40 -53.35
CA SER A 2 58.01 -11.48 -53.22
C SER A 2 56.67 -10.82 -53.15
N ASP A 3 55.96 -10.88 -54.27
CA ASP A 3 54.60 -10.44 -54.45
C ASP A 3 53.66 -11.43 -53.71
N GLN A 4 53.05 -10.99 -52.59
CA GLN A 4 51.98 -11.73 -51.95
C GLN A 4 50.64 -11.12 -52.35
N SER A 5 50.14 -11.58 -53.52
CA SER A 5 48.77 -11.33 -53.93
C SER A 5 47.81 -12.10 -52.97
N ALA A 6 47.09 -11.38 -52.16
CA ALA A 6 45.99 -11.94 -51.36
C ALA A 6 44.94 -12.55 -52.29
N PRO A 7 44.35 -13.72 -51.92
CA PRO A 7 43.35 -14.35 -52.77
C PRO A 7 42.06 -13.50 -52.79
N THR A 8 41.69 -13.03 -53.97
CA THR A 8 40.42 -12.36 -54.23
C THR A 8 39.33 -13.38 -54.08
N LYS A 9 38.56 -13.26 -52.95
CA LYS A 9 37.35 -14.05 -52.69
C LYS A 9 36.37 -13.80 -53.84
N THR A 10 36.07 -14.86 -54.60
CA THR A 10 35.09 -14.80 -55.65
C THR A 10 33.67 -14.60 -55.12
N ILE A 11 32.82 -13.98 -55.96
CA ILE A 11 31.40 -13.73 -55.58
C ILE A 11 30.71 -15.03 -55.15
N SER A 12 31.08 -16.16 -55.74
CA SER A 12 30.59 -17.51 -55.43
C SER A 12 30.90 -17.95 -53.97
N ASP A 13 32.08 -17.54 -53.43
CA ASP A 13 32.44 -17.86 -52.05
C ASP A 13 31.64 -17.02 -51.03
N PHE A 14 31.25 -15.80 -51.45
CA PHE A 14 30.42 -14.92 -50.64
C PHE A 14 28.96 -15.40 -50.59
N GLU A 15 28.43 -15.84 -51.74
CA GLU A 15 27.09 -16.44 -51.83
C GLU A 15 26.99 -17.76 -51.09
N ALA A 16 28.04 -18.61 -51.12
CA ALA A 16 28.08 -19.84 -50.34
C ALA A 16 28.16 -19.60 -48.84
N THR A 17 28.82 -18.50 -48.38
CA THR A 17 28.87 -18.10 -46.99
C THR A 17 27.55 -17.51 -46.54
N LEU A 18 26.87 -16.73 -47.39
CA LEU A 18 25.54 -16.20 -47.10
C LEU A 18 24.49 -17.32 -47.01
N ALA A 19 24.51 -18.27 -47.93
CA ALA A 19 23.59 -19.41 -47.88
C ALA A 19 23.78 -20.27 -46.62
N LYS A 20 25.02 -20.45 -46.13
CA LYS A 20 25.30 -21.12 -44.86
C LYS A 20 24.85 -20.27 -43.64
N ALA A 21 24.98 -18.97 -43.72
CA ALA A 21 24.52 -18.06 -42.65
C ALA A 21 22.98 -18.04 -42.57
N ASP A 22 22.29 -18.03 -43.70
CA ASP A 22 20.82 -18.07 -43.74
C ASP A 22 20.26 -19.38 -43.17
N VAL A 23 20.90 -20.51 -43.42
CA VAL A 23 20.51 -21.80 -42.85
C VAL A 23 20.79 -21.85 -41.35
N ALA A 24 21.86 -21.19 -40.86
CA ALA A 24 22.17 -21.13 -39.45
C ALA A 24 21.24 -20.19 -38.66
N VAL A 25 20.72 -19.14 -39.34
CA VAL A 25 19.75 -18.20 -38.72
C VAL A 25 18.32 -18.79 -38.75
N ALA A 26 18.01 -19.69 -39.69
CA ALA A 26 16.69 -20.30 -39.84
C ALA A 26 16.42 -21.49 -38.91
N THR A 27 17.40 -21.99 -38.18
CA THR A 27 17.16 -22.93 -37.09
C THR A 27 16.72 -22.15 -35.87
N PHE A 28 15.49 -21.59 -35.91
CA PHE A 28 14.79 -21.27 -34.70
C PHE A 28 14.67 -22.57 -33.91
N GLU A 29 15.42 -22.63 -32.81
CA GLU A 29 15.32 -23.67 -31.82
C GLU A 29 13.83 -23.87 -31.54
N LYS A 30 13.34 -25.06 -31.89
CA LYS A 30 11.95 -25.44 -31.70
C LYS A 30 11.71 -25.37 -30.21
N ASP A 31 11.07 -24.29 -29.77
CA ASP A 31 10.81 -23.96 -28.39
C ASP A 31 10.07 -25.16 -27.79
N ASP A 32 10.80 -26.05 -27.15
CA ASP A 32 10.21 -27.11 -26.34
C ASP A 32 9.35 -26.37 -25.32
N LYS A 33 8.03 -26.43 -25.55
CA LYS A 33 7.02 -25.84 -24.66
C LYS A 33 7.04 -26.57 -23.32
N THR A 34 8.17 -26.47 -22.64
CA THR A 34 8.32 -26.91 -21.26
C THR A 34 7.32 -26.12 -20.44
N PHE A 35 6.58 -26.78 -19.59
CA PHE A 35 5.58 -26.18 -18.69
C PHE A 35 6.08 -24.88 -18.04
N SER A 36 7.38 -24.80 -17.74
CA SER A 36 8.06 -23.62 -17.22
C SER A 36 8.04 -22.41 -18.19
N HIS A 37 8.09 -22.63 -19.49
CA HIS A 37 8.05 -21.56 -20.50
C HIS A 37 6.64 -20.98 -20.65
N VAL A 38 5.63 -21.83 -20.66
CA VAL A 38 4.21 -21.43 -20.71
C VAL A 38 3.84 -20.72 -19.42
N ALA A 39 4.22 -21.26 -18.25
CA ALA A 39 3.98 -20.65 -16.96
C ALA A 39 4.66 -19.27 -16.84
N ARG A 40 5.93 -19.15 -17.30
CA ARG A 40 6.67 -17.88 -17.29
C ARG A 40 6.05 -16.84 -18.23
N GLY A 41 5.57 -17.25 -19.40
CA GLY A 41 4.85 -16.39 -20.34
C GLY A 41 3.53 -15.88 -19.75
N TYR A 42 2.78 -16.75 -19.09
CA TYR A 42 1.50 -16.40 -18.45
C TYR A 42 1.70 -15.47 -17.25
N LEU A 43 2.70 -15.74 -16.41
CA LEU A 43 3.05 -14.90 -15.26
C LEU A 43 3.54 -13.51 -15.68
N ARG A 44 4.20 -13.38 -16.83
CA ARG A 44 4.64 -12.10 -17.38
C ARG A 44 3.47 -11.25 -17.89
N ASN A 45 2.45 -11.89 -18.46
CA ASN A 45 1.27 -11.21 -18.98
C ASN A 45 0.29 -10.80 -17.87
N TYR A 46 0.31 -11.52 -16.74
CA TYR A 46 -0.57 -11.25 -15.59
C TYR A 46 0.24 -11.12 -14.30
N PRO A 47 0.88 -9.96 -14.07
CA PRO A 47 1.79 -9.75 -12.91
C PRO A 47 1.08 -9.92 -11.56
N THR A 48 -0.25 -9.76 -11.51
CA THR A 48 -1.06 -9.94 -10.30
C THR A 48 -1.24 -11.41 -9.90
N MET A 49 -0.91 -12.37 -10.76
CA MET A 49 -1.06 -13.79 -10.45
C MET A 49 -0.08 -14.28 -9.39
N ILE A 50 1.14 -13.75 -9.36
CA ILE A 50 2.14 -14.16 -8.36
C ILE A 50 1.68 -13.80 -6.95
N PRO A 51 1.29 -12.55 -6.64
CA PRO A 51 0.73 -12.22 -5.33
C PRO A 51 -0.54 -13.00 -5.00
N ALA A 52 -1.41 -13.25 -5.98
CA ALA A 52 -2.63 -14.02 -5.77
C ALA A 52 -2.34 -15.50 -5.42
N LEU A 53 -1.35 -16.10 -6.07
CA LEU A 53 -0.92 -17.47 -5.77
C LEU A 53 -0.31 -17.56 -4.36
N VAL A 54 0.55 -16.60 -4.00
CA VAL A 54 1.13 -16.53 -2.66
C VAL A 54 0.05 -16.37 -1.60
N LEU A 55 -0.94 -15.51 -1.86
CA LEU A 55 -2.08 -15.33 -0.96
C LEU A 55 -2.87 -16.63 -0.80
N LEU A 56 -3.18 -17.32 -1.90
CA LEU A 56 -3.92 -18.58 -1.89
C LEU A 56 -3.15 -19.66 -1.10
N LEU A 57 -1.86 -19.82 -1.37
CA LEU A 57 -1.01 -20.76 -0.65
C LEU A 57 -0.93 -20.42 0.84
N SER A 58 -0.84 -19.14 1.19
CA SER A 58 -0.86 -18.69 2.58
C SER A 58 -2.18 -19.03 3.27
N ILE A 59 -3.32 -18.79 2.61
CA ILE A 59 -4.64 -19.13 3.15
C ILE A 59 -4.73 -20.63 3.39
N ILE A 60 -4.31 -21.47 2.44
CA ILE A 60 -4.32 -22.94 2.58
C ILE A 60 -3.42 -23.37 3.75
N ALA A 61 -2.18 -22.86 3.80
CA ALA A 61 -1.23 -23.21 4.86
C ALA A 61 -1.78 -22.85 6.25
N PHE A 62 -2.28 -21.62 6.43
CA PHE A 62 -2.83 -21.17 7.71
C PHE A 62 -4.15 -21.89 8.07
N SER A 63 -4.94 -22.29 7.09
CA SER A 63 -6.16 -23.08 7.34
C SER A 63 -5.85 -24.46 7.91
N ILE A 64 -4.70 -25.04 7.53
CA ILE A 64 -4.24 -26.33 8.06
C ILE A 64 -3.63 -26.17 9.46
N ILE A 65 -2.78 -25.13 9.64
CA ILE A 65 -2.04 -24.92 10.88
C ILE A 65 -2.94 -24.39 12.01
N ALA A 66 -3.91 -23.53 11.67
CA ALA A 66 -4.77 -22.86 12.63
C ALA A 66 -6.27 -23.16 12.34
N PRO A 67 -6.88 -24.13 13.03
CA PRO A 67 -8.25 -24.60 12.73
C PRO A 67 -9.34 -23.50 12.81
N ARG A 68 -9.07 -22.38 13.48
CA ARG A 68 -9.98 -21.23 13.59
C ARG A 68 -9.68 -20.10 12.61
N PHE A 69 -8.68 -20.26 11.73
CA PHE A 69 -8.23 -19.21 10.82
C PHE A 69 -9.34 -18.75 9.84
N LEU A 70 -10.12 -19.68 9.31
CA LEU A 70 -11.28 -19.38 8.45
C LEU A 70 -12.58 -19.14 9.24
N GLY A 71 -12.49 -19.09 10.57
CA GLY A 71 -13.65 -18.81 11.42
C GLY A 71 -14.17 -17.39 11.22
N ILE A 72 -15.49 -17.23 11.40
CA ILE A 72 -16.20 -15.93 11.25
C ILE A 72 -15.57 -14.85 12.16
N GLY A 73 -15.09 -15.22 13.36
CA GLY A 73 -14.39 -14.31 14.27
C GLY A 73 -13.05 -13.81 13.72
N ALA A 74 -12.29 -14.67 13.07
CA ALA A 74 -11.02 -14.29 12.42
C ALA A 74 -11.28 -13.33 11.26
N LEU A 75 -12.28 -13.63 10.41
CA LEU A 75 -12.69 -12.76 9.32
C LEU A 75 -13.13 -11.38 9.82
N SER A 76 -13.90 -11.32 10.91
CA SER A 76 -14.28 -10.06 11.55
C SER A 76 -13.08 -9.24 12.03
N THR A 77 -12.05 -9.92 12.57
CA THR A 77 -10.81 -9.25 13.02
C THR A 77 -10.04 -8.69 11.82
N VAL A 78 -9.93 -9.45 10.73
CA VAL A 78 -9.30 -8.99 9.49
C VAL A 78 -10.04 -7.78 8.93
N LEU A 79 -11.37 -7.81 8.87
CA LEU A 79 -12.17 -6.68 8.39
C LEU A 79 -11.95 -5.40 9.22
N LYS A 80 -11.83 -5.51 10.55
CA LYS A 80 -11.51 -4.37 11.42
C LYS A 80 -10.12 -3.81 11.15
N GLN A 81 -9.11 -4.65 10.96
CA GLN A 81 -7.74 -4.22 10.65
C GLN A 81 -7.66 -3.58 9.26
N VAL A 82 -8.30 -4.19 8.26
CA VAL A 82 -8.37 -3.65 6.90
C VAL A 82 -9.07 -2.29 6.87
N THR A 83 -10.01 -2.03 7.77
CA THR A 83 -10.69 -0.73 7.87
C THR A 83 -9.70 0.40 8.11
N VAL A 84 -8.80 0.28 9.09
CA VAL A 84 -7.80 1.31 9.40
C VAL A 84 -6.84 1.51 8.22
N THR A 85 -6.29 0.42 7.70
CA THR A 85 -5.40 0.47 6.53
C THR A 85 -6.10 1.02 5.30
N GLY A 86 -7.39 0.71 5.13
CA GLY A 86 -8.21 1.19 4.04
C GLY A 86 -8.41 2.71 4.04
N PHE A 87 -8.65 3.33 5.20
CA PHE A 87 -8.72 4.79 5.30
C PHE A 87 -7.40 5.44 4.90
N VAL A 88 -6.27 4.89 5.36
CA VAL A 88 -4.93 5.38 4.97
C VAL A 88 -4.72 5.20 3.47
N ALA A 89 -5.12 4.06 2.91
CA ALA A 89 -4.99 3.78 1.47
C ALA A 89 -5.84 4.74 0.61
N LEU A 90 -7.07 5.07 1.03
CA LEU A 90 -7.88 6.07 0.34
C LEU A 90 -7.23 7.46 0.35
N ALA A 91 -6.70 7.89 1.48
CA ALA A 91 -5.96 9.16 1.56
C ALA A 91 -4.71 9.13 0.67
N GLN A 92 -3.97 8.03 0.69
CA GLN A 92 -2.77 7.85 -0.13
C GLN A 92 -3.09 7.82 -1.63
N THR A 93 -4.25 7.30 -2.03
CA THR A 93 -4.70 7.32 -3.42
C THR A 93 -4.76 8.74 -3.98
N LEU A 94 -5.26 9.71 -3.20
CA LEU A 94 -5.30 11.13 -3.61
C LEU A 94 -3.89 11.70 -3.83
N VAL A 95 -2.96 11.34 -2.95
CA VAL A 95 -1.54 11.77 -3.07
C VAL A 95 -0.90 11.16 -4.32
N ILE A 96 -1.13 9.86 -4.58
CA ILE A 96 -0.59 9.17 -5.76
C ILE A 96 -1.15 9.75 -7.06
N LEU A 97 -2.42 10.13 -7.09
CA LEU A 97 -3.04 10.78 -8.26
C LEU A 97 -2.38 12.12 -8.61
N THR A 98 -1.78 12.80 -7.63
CA THR A 98 -0.98 14.01 -7.87
C THR A 98 0.50 13.71 -8.16
N ALA A 99 0.83 12.47 -8.47
CA ALA A 99 2.21 11.97 -8.67
C ALA A 99 3.13 12.21 -7.44
N GLY A 100 2.53 12.31 -6.24
CA GLY A 100 3.24 12.43 -4.97
C GLY A 100 3.49 11.09 -4.29
N ILE A 101 4.46 11.08 -3.38
CA ILE A 101 4.68 10.00 -2.41
C ILE A 101 4.67 10.62 -1.03
N ASP A 102 3.73 10.22 -0.17
CA ASP A 102 3.66 10.67 1.23
C ASP A 102 3.97 9.51 2.18
N LEU A 103 5.16 9.55 2.78
CA LEU A 103 5.58 8.59 3.79
C LEU A 103 5.12 8.97 5.20
N SER A 104 4.69 10.23 5.40
CA SER A 104 4.34 10.77 6.71
C SER A 104 2.90 10.48 7.14
N VAL A 105 2.05 10.00 6.24
CA VAL A 105 0.62 9.77 6.48
C VAL A 105 0.35 8.94 7.74
N GLY A 106 1.15 7.89 7.98
CA GLY A 106 1.04 7.06 9.19
C GLY A 106 1.38 7.81 10.47
N ALA A 107 2.41 8.66 10.45
CA ALA A 107 2.78 9.49 11.60
C ALA A 107 1.71 10.56 11.88
N ILE A 108 1.17 11.20 10.84
CA ILE A 108 0.07 12.17 10.95
C ILE A 108 -1.15 11.52 11.61
N LEU A 109 -1.52 10.33 11.16
CA LEU A 109 -2.63 9.57 11.73
C LEU A 109 -2.42 9.32 13.24
N VAL A 110 -1.23 8.87 13.63
CA VAL A 110 -0.92 8.58 15.03
C VAL A 110 -0.91 9.85 15.89
N VAL A 111 -0.29 10.94 15.42
CA VAL A 111 -0.27 12.22 16.18
C VAL A 111 -1.69 12.76 16.33
N SER A 112 -2.49 12.77 15.26
CA SER A 112 -3.90 13.22 15.32
C SER A 112 -4.73 12.40 16.31
N SER A 113 -4.59 11.08 16.27
CA SER A 113 -5.31 10.19 17.19
C SER A 113 -4.86 10.34 18.64
N LEU A 114 -3.57 10.58 18.89
CA LEU A 114 -3.04 10.88 20.22
C LEU A 114 -3.59 12.21 20.78
N ILE A 115 -3.61 13.26 19.97
CA ILE A 115 -4.19 14.56 20.36
C ILE A 115 -5.66 14.38 20.71
N MET A 116 -6.42 13.69 19.86
CA MET A 116 -7.85 13.40 20.07
C MET A 116 -8.09 12.63 21.37
N GLY A 117 -7.35 11.55 21.58
CA GLY A 117 -7.46 10.70 22.75
C GLY A 117 -7.04 11.42 24.03
N ASN A 118 -5.93 12.15 23.99
CA ASN A 118 -5.42 12.89 25.16
C ASN A 118 -6.41 13.98 25.61
N LEU A 119 -6.92 14.78 24.66
CA LEU A 119 -7.91 15.81 24.95
C LEU A 119 -9.21 15.24 25.51
N ALA A 120 -9.70 14.11 24.97
CA ALA A 120 -10.94 13.52 25.44
C ALA A 120 -10.80 12.78 26.77
N VAL A 121 -9.68 12.03 26.97
CA VAL A 121 -9.52 11.10 28.11
C VAL A 121 -8.80 11.74 29.29
N ILE A 122 -7.75 12.53 29.03
CA ILE A 122 -6.92 13.12 30.08
C ILE A 122 -7.44 14.49 30.49
N THR A 123 -7.72 15.40 29.53
CA THR A 123 -8.20 16.74 29.86
C THR A 123 -9.72 16.82 30.08
N GLY A 124 -10.46 15.77 29.68
CA GLY A 124 -11.92 15.73 29.88
C GLY A 124 -12.71 16.64 28.93
N LEU A 125 -12.11 17.06 27.81
CA LEU A 125 -12.84 17.83 26.78
C LEU A 125 -13.98 17.00 26.17
N PRO A 126 -15.10 17.64 25.79
CA PRO A 126 -16.15 16.97 25.03
C PRO A 126 -15.59 16.27 23.78
N VAL A 127 -15.95 15.01 23.58
CA VAL A 127 -15.35 14.14 22.54
C VAL A 127 -15.46 14.76 21.14
N GLY A 128 -16.59 15.43 20.83
CA GLY A 128 -16.76 16.12 19.54
C GLY A 128 -15.72 17.21 19.30
N ILE A 129 -15.40 17.99 20.34
CA ILE A 129 -14.36 19.04 20.26
C ILE A 129 -12.98 18.41 20.11
N ALA A 130 -12.69 17.35 20.86
CA ALA A 130 -11.43 16.62 20.77
C ALA A 130 -11.21 16.05 19.34
N ILE A 131 -12.26 15.51 18.73
CA ILE A 131 -12.21 15.03 17.33
C ILE A 131 -11.89 16.18 16.36
N LEU A 132 -12.58 17.31 16.48
CA LEU A 132 -12.35 18.46 15.60
C LEU A 132 -10.92 18.99 15.73
N ILE A 133 -10.39 19.05 16.94
CA ILE A 133 -9.00 19.48 17.19
C ILE A 133 -8.03 18.46 16.58
N GLY A 134 -8.24 17.17 16.77
CA GLY A 134 -7.40 16.13 16.17
C GLY A 134 -7.39 16.19 14.63
N LEU A 135 -8.56 16.37 14.02
CA LEU A 135 -8.69 16.57 12.56
C LEU A 135 -7.98 17.84 12.09
N PHE A 136 -8.11 18.94 12.85
CA PHE A 136 -7.42 20.19 12.54
C PHE A 136 -5.90 20.02 12.55
N PHE A 137 -5.33 19.36 13.55
CA PHE A 137 -3.89 19.11 13.61
C PHE A 137 -3.44 18.15 12.50
N GLY A 138 -4.21 17.12 12.18
CA GLY A 138 -3.93 16.25 11.03
C GLY A 138 -3.92 17.02 9.71
N GLY A 139 -4.92 17.85 9.49
CA GLY A 139 -5.00 18.74 8.34
C GLY A 139 -3.85 19.75 8.28
N LEU A 140 -3.47 20.33 9.43
CA LEU A 140 -2.35 21.27 9.52
C LEU A 140 -1.01 20.60 9.14
N MET A 141 -0.76 19.40 9.63
CA MET A 141 0.45 18.63 9.28
C MET A 141 0.48 18.29 7.78
N GLY A 142 -0.64 17.85 7.23
CA GLY A 142 -0.79 17.62 5.79
C GLY A 142 -0.64 18.91 4.97
N PHE A 143 -1.19 20.03 5.45
CA PHE A 143 -1.03 21.34 4.83
C PHE A 143 0.42 21.81 4.79
N ILE A 144 1.18 21.60 5.86
CA ILE A 144 2.62 21.91 5.91
C ILE A 144 3.34 21.11 4.82
N ASN A 145 3.11 19.81 4.71
CA ASN A 145 3.69 19.00 3.63
C ASN A 145 3.29 19.52 2.24
N GLY A 146 2.02 19.84 2.05
CA GLY A 146 1.51 20.37 0.80
C GLY A 146 2.16 21.70 0.39
N VAL A 147 2.36 22.62 1.35
CA VAL A 147 3.04 23.91 1.09
C VAL A 147 4.51 23.69 0.71
N LEU A 148 5.22 22.82 1.43
CA LEU A 148 6.62 22.52 1.13
C LEU A 148 6.78 21.90 -0.28
N VAL A 149 5.88 21.02 -0.66
CA VAL A 149 5.91 20.40 -1.99
C VAL A 149 5.44 21.37 -3.08
N ALA A 150 4.29 22.00 -2.91
CA ALA A 150 3.66 22.76 -3.98
C ALA A 150 4.27 24.17 -4.17
N ARG A 151 4.58 24.88 -3.07
CA ARG A 151 5.13 26.25 -3.15
C ARG A 151 6.65 26.28 -3.19
N MET A 152 7.30 25.49 -2.36
CA MET A 152 8.77 25.43 -2.33
C MET A 152 9.35 24.49 -3.39
N LYS A 153 8.48 23.74 -4.10
CA LYS A 153 8.84 22.79 -5.18
C LYS A 153 9.84 21.74 -4.73
N LEU A 154 9.78 21.36 -3.45
CA LEU A 154 10.63 20.30 -2.92
C LEU A 154 10.08 18.94 -3.34
N PRO A 155 10.94 17.94 -3.61
CA PRO A 155 10.48 16.58 -3.93
C PRO A 155 9.61 16.01 -2.81
N PRO A 156 8.40 15.50 -3.11
CA PRO A 156 7.46 14.98 -2.10
C PRO A 156 8.07 13.94 -1.18
N PHE A 157 8.84 13.02 -1.73
CA PHE A 157 9.53 11.98 -0.97
C PHE A 157 10.48 12.55 0.11
N ILE A 158 11.27 13.58 -0.22
CA ILE A 158 12.24 14.20 0.73
C ILE A 158 11.49 14.93 1.84
N VAL A 159 10.45 15.69 1.48
CA VAL A 159 9.60 16.42 2.44
C VAL A 159 8.96 15.45 3.41
N THR A 160 8.29 14.42 2.88
CA THR A 160 7.49 13.52 3.71
C THR A 160 8.35 12.56 4.53
N LEU A 161 9.57 12.23 4.09
CA LEU A 161 10.54 11.50 4.89
C LEU A 161 11.06 12.34 6.07
N GLY A 162 11.35 13.63 5.84
CA GLY A 162 11.74 14.57 6.88
C GLY A 162 10.62 14.79 7.90
N THR A 163 9.39 15.06 7.44
CA THR A 163 8.24 15.27 8.32
C THR A 163 7.81 13.99 9.02
N LEU A 164 7.98 12.82 8.44
CA LEU A 164 7.80 11.53 9.10
C LEU A 164 8.64 11.47 10.38
N SER A 165 9.93 11.85 10.29
CA SER A 165 10.85 11.83 11.43
C SER A 165 10.45 12.85 12.49
N ILE A 166 10.07 14.06 12.07
CA ILE A 166 9.62 15.15 12.96
C ILE A 166 8.30 14.73 13.67
N PHE A 167 7.32 14.21 12.95
CA PHE A 167 6.04 13.80 13.54
C PHE A 167 6.19 12.58 14.45
N ASN A 168 7.10 11.66 14.16
CA ASN A 168 7.42 10.57 15.09
C ASN A 168 8.08 11.08 16.39
N ALA A 169 8.98 12.05 16.30
CA ALA A 169 9.55 12.69 17.49
C ALA A 169 8.49 13.45 18.28
N LEU A 170 7.62 14.21 17.59
CA LEU A 170 6.49 14.92 18.19
C LEU A 170 5.52 13.96 18.91
N LYS A 171 5.21 12.83 18.30
CA LYS A 171 4.40 11.76 18.89
C LYS A 171 4.97 11.30 20.23
N LEU A 172 6.26 10.95 20.26
CA LEU A 172 6.93 10.46 21.46
C LEU A 172 7.02 11.54 22.56
N TRP A 173 7.34 12.76 22.15
CA TRP A 173 7.39 13.89 23.09
C TRP A 173 6.01 14.21 23.69
N TYR A 174 4.97 14.26 22.85
CA TYR A 174 3.62 14.61 23.31
C TYR A 174 2.98 13.52 24.18
N SER A 175 3.19 12.24 23.83
CA SER A 175 2.66 11.11 24.60
C SER A 175 3.53 10.71 25.79
N GLN A 176 4.73 11.29 25.94
CA GLN A 176 5.74 10.86 26.90
C GLN A 176 6.01 9.34 26.85
N SER A 177 5.86 8.77 25.63
CA SER A 177 5.93 7.33 25.35
C SER A 177 4.85 6.49 26.03
N GLU A 178 3.80 7.12 26.57
CA GLU A 178 2.66 6.43 27.15
C GLU A 178 1.55 6.21 26.11
N SER A 179 0.80 5.12 26.29
CA SER A 179 -0.37 4.79 25.46
C SER A 179 -1.64 5.02 26.25
N ILE A 180 -2.65 5.61 25.61
CA ILE A 180 -3.98 5.73 26.22
C ILE A 180 -4.63 4.34 26.20
N ARG A 181 -4.96 3.84 27.40
CA ARG A 181 -5.52 2.49 27.53
C ARG A 181 -6.98 2.45 27.07
N ASN A 182 -7.35 1.33 26.48
CA ASN A 182 -8.72 1.14 25.96
C ASN A 182 -9.78 1.29 27.05
N VAL A 183 -9.46 0.84 28.29
CA VAL A 183 -10.33 0.98 29.45
C VAL A 183 -10.62 2.44 29.80
N ASP A 184 -9.61 3.30 29.71
CA ASP A 184 -9.75 4.73 30.00
C ASP A 184 -10.60 5.43 28.92
N ILE A 185 -10.44 5.03 27.65
CA ILE A 185 -11.26 5.53 26.54
C ILE A 185 -12.71 5.08 26.70
N GLU A 186 -12.93 3.81 27.09
CA GLU A 186 -14.28 3.27 27.28
C GLU A 186 -15.02 3.96 28.42
N ALA A 187 -14.32 4.29 29.53
CA ALA A 187 -14.88 4.96 30.68
C ALA A 187 -15.15 6.46 30.44
N LYS A 188 -14.26 7.17 29.74
CA LYS A 188 -14.31 8.64 29.66
C LYS A 188 -14.76 9.18 28.30
N ALA A 189 -14.47 8.44 27.20
CA ALA A 189 -14.72 8.88 25.84
C ALA A 189 -15.24 7.75 24.94
N PRO A 190 -16.32 7.03 25.32
CA PRO A 190 -16.79 5.83 24.62
C PRO A 190 -17.17 6.06 23.15
N PHE A 191 -17.46 7.30 22.76
CA PHE A 191 -17.76 7.67 21.37
C PHE A 191 -16.52 7.53 20.46
N LEU A 192 -15.30 7.66 20.97
CA LEU A 192 -14.09 7.43 20.18
C LEU A 192 -13.99 5.97 19.68
N LEU A 193 -14.59 5.05 20.40
CA LEU A 193 -14.64 3.64 20.03
C LEU A 193 -15.75 3.31 19.02
N TRP A 194 -16.59 4.29 18.66
CA TRP A 194 -17.76 4.06 17.81
C TRP A 194 -17.39 3.43 16.46
N PHE A 195 -16.33 3.90 15.81
CA PHE A 195 -15.88 3.36 14.53
C PHE A 195 -15.40 1.90 14.62
N GLY A 196 -14.89 1.49 15.79
CA GLY A 196 -14.50 0.11 16.09
C GLY A 196 -15.65 -0.78 16.53
N LYS A 197 -16.77 -0.19 17.00
CA LYS A 197 -18.00 -0.90 17.33
C LYS A 197 -18.74 -1.27 16.04
N GLY A 198 -19.68 -2.19 16.12
CA GLY A 198 -20.46 -2.64 14.99
C GLY A 198 -21.59 -3.53 15.44
N PHE A 199 -22.25 -4.13 14.50
CA PHE A 199 -23.34 -5.10 14.71
C PHE A 199 -22.89 -6.49 14.28
N ASN A 200 -23.49 -7.48 14.93
CA ASN A 200 -23.24 -8.89 14.59
C ASN A 200 -24.31 -9.35 13.60
N PHE A 201 -23.85 -9.82 12.45
CA PHE A 201 -24.70 -10.41 11.42
C PHE A 201 -24.18 -11.82 11.07
N GLY A 202 -24.99 -12.84 11.30
CA GLY A 202 -24.61 -14.23 11.00
C GLY A 202 -23.34 -14.72 11.72
N GLY A 203 -23.00 -14.15 12.90
CA GLY A 203 -21.78 -14.46 13.64
C GLY A 203 -20.55 -13.63 13.22
N ALA A 204 -20.63 -12.84 12.15
CA ALA A 204 -19.61 -11.86 11.77
C ALA A 204 -19.88 -10.51 12.46
N SER A 205 -18.83 -9.87 12.97
CA SER A 205 -18.90 -8.50 13.49
C SER A 205 -18.49 -7.51 12.41
N ILE A 206 -19.46 -6.73 11.91
CA ILE A 206 -19.23 -5.67 10.92
C ILE A 206 -19.09 -4.35 11.66
N SER A 207 -17.92 -3.68 11.54
CA SER A 207 -17.68 -2.40 12.21
C SER A 207 -18.31 -1.23 11.45
N TYR A 208 -18.78 -0.22 12.18
CA TYR A 208 -19.27 1.02 11.57
C TYR A 208 -18.19 1.74 10.76
N GLY A 209 -16.92 1.63 11.20
CA GLY A 209 -15.77 2.11 10.43
C GLY A 209 -15.65 1.44 9.07
N GLY A 210 -15.88 0.12 8.98
CA GLY A 210 -15.85 -0.59 7.71
C GLY A 210 -16.92 -0.12 6.74
N ILE A 211 -18.14 0.16 7.23
CA ILE A 211 -19.21 0.73 6.41
C ILE A 211 -18.83 2.14 5.94
N THR A 212 -18.32 2.95 6.85
CA THR A 212 -17.87 4.32 6.52
C THR A 212 -16.75 4.30 5.47
N LEU A 213 -15.81 3.34 5.57
CA LEU A 213 -14.75 3.17 4.58
C LEU A 213 -15.33 2.89 3.17
N ILE A 214 -16.29 1.96 3.08
CA ILE A 214 -16.92 1.59 1.79
C ILE A 214 -17.67 2.80 1.21
N LEU A 215 -18.42 3.52 2.04
CA LEU A 215 -19.12 4.73 1.60
C LEU A 215 -18.14 5.81 1.11
N LEU A 216 -17.05 6.04 1.85
CA LEU A 216 -16.03 7.00 1.46
C LEU A 216 -15.33 6.58 0.16
N ALA A 217 -15.02 5.29 0.00
CA ALA A 217 -14.45 4.76 -1.24
C ALA A 217 -15.40 4.95 -2.43
N ALA A 218 -16.70 4.72 -2.25
CA ALA A 218 -17.70 4.94 -3.28
C ALA A 218 -17.83 6.43 -3.67
N VAL A 219 -17.83 7.33 -2.67
CA VAL A 219 -17.84 8.78 -2.92
C VAL A 219 -16.57 9.20 -3.65
N LEU A 220 -15.40 8.72 -3.23
CA LEU A 220 -14.14 9.04 -3.88
C LEU A 220 -14.12 8.53 -5.33
N TRP A 221 -14.59 7.32 -5.55
CA TRP A 221 -14.71 6.75 -6.90
C TRP A 221 -15.64 7.60 -7.78
N TYR A 222 -16.78 8.04 -7.24
CA TYR A 222 -17.73 8.87 -7.98
C TYR A 222 -17.16 10.25 -8.32
N VAL A 223 -16.40 10.87 -7.41
CA VAL A 223 -15.80 12.19 -7.60
C VAL A 223 -14.63 12.16 -8.59
N LEU A 224 -13.91 11.04 -8.65
CA LEU A 224 -12.74 10.88 -9.51
C LEU A 224 -13.08 10.34 -10.92
N ASN A 225 -14.29 9.85 -11.15
CA ASN A 225 -14.74 9.29 -12.43
C ASN A 225 -15.64 10.26 -13.18
#